data_48d81780395c5339b83272c310b16a24
#
_entry.id   48d81780395c5339b83272c310b16a24
#
_cell.length_a   1.000
_cell.length_b   1.000
_cell.length_c   1.000
_cell.angle_alpha   90.00
_cell.angle_beta   90.00
_cell.angle_gamma   90.00
#
_symmetry.space_group_name_H-M   'P 1'
#
loop_
_entity.id
_entity.type
_entity.pdbx_description
1 polymer ?
#
loop_
_entity_poly.entity_id
_entity_poly.type
_entity_poly.pdbx_seq_one_letter_code
_entity_poly.pdbx_strand_id
1 'polypeptide(L)'
;VRSRRQRQMCIRDRLYGAGKIGGFCHLYIGQEAVVIGILSSINSEDTVITAYRDHGHILARGVDPKLVMSELTGRKDGISKGKGGSMHMFSKANRFYGGHGIVGAQVPLGVGIGFAHKYRNEKKISRVYLGDGAMSNGQVFEAFNLASLWELPVLFIIENNKYGMGTSIGRSAAGGELYERATVFGIKGEKVDGMNFFNVSESAIRAREYIEKNSKPYIIEMDTYRFRGHSMSDPGLYRTKDEVNKMKEIDPVLMMKETLLNDYKIQEDTIKDIESDIKKQIKDVEKFSLESPLPDLKELYTEVYL
;
A
#
# COMPACT_ATOMS: atom_id res chain seq x y z
N VAL A 1 -24.70 -2.78 12.26
CA VAL A 1 -23.53 -3.67 12.43
C VAL A 1 -22.29 -2.90 12.06
N ARG A 2 -21.46 -2.58 13.06
CA ARG A 2 -20.18 -1.91 12.78
C ARG A 2 -19.28 -2.87 12.03
N SER A 3 -18.82 -2.48 10.84
CA SER A 3 -18.00 -3.30 9.98
C SER A 3 -16.67 -3.69 10.65
N ARG A 4 -16.08 -4.79 10.21
CA ARG A 4 -14.76 -5.33 10.58
C ARG A 4 -13.66 -4.26 10.62
N ARG A 5 -13.61 -3.42 9.60
CA ARG A 5 -12.72 -2.28 9.42
C ARG A 5 -12.87 -1.27 10.56
N GLN A 6 -14.09 -0.98 11.03
CA GLN A 6 -14.34 -0.07 12.15
C GLN A 6 -13.76 -0.59 13.46
N ARG A 7 -13.72 -1.92 13.70
CA ARG A 7 -13.16 -2.50 14.94
C ARG A 7 -11.62 -2.56 14.90
N GLN A 8 -11.01 -2.85 13.75
CA GLN A 8 -9.55 -2.72 13.57
C GLN A 8 -9.12 -1.26 13.73
N MET A 9 -9.93 -0.32 13.23
CA MET A 9 -9.76 1.11 13.47
C MET A 9 -9.81 1.43 14.96
N CYS A 10 -10.82 0.92 15.69
CA CYS A 10 -10.98 1.20 17.12
C CYS A 10 -9.76 0.75 17.95
N ILE A 11 -9.10 -0.37 17.62
CA ILE A 11 -7.90 -0.81 18.33
C ILE A 11 -6.72 0.11 18.02
N ARG A 12 -6.44 0.40 16.73
CA ARG A 12 -5.37 1.33 16.35
C ARG A 12 -5.66 2.77 16.80
N ASP A 13 -6.90 3.25 16.65
CA ASP A 13 -7.33 4.56 17.13
C ASP A 13 -7.13 4.65 18.65
N ARG A 14 -7.47 3.58 19.38
CA ARG A 14 -7.27 3.49 20.83
C ARG A 14 -5.80 3.46 21.20
N LEU A 15 -4.98 2.63 20.52
CA LEU A 15 -3.54 2.55 20.79
C LEU A 15 -2.81 3.86 20.41
N TYR A 16 -3.22 4.51 19.32
CA TYR A 16 -2.69 5.81 18.94
C TYR A 16 -3.11 6.90 19.95
N GLY A 17 -4.40 6.95 20.31
CA GLY A 17 -4.93 7.89 21.32
C GLY A 17 -4.34 7.65 22.73
N ALA A 18 -3.96 6.40 23.04
CA ALA A 18 -3.27 6.05 24.27
C ALA A 18 -1.74 6.29 24.20
N GLY A 19 -1.23 6.89 23.13
CA GLY A 19 0.20 7.18 22.94
C GLY A 19 1.08 5.92 22.81
N LYS A 20 0.50 4.77 22.46
CA LYS A 20 1.25 3.52 22.26
C LYS A 20 1.85 3.42 20.86
N ILE A 21 1.33 4.16 19.90
CA ILE A 21 1.87 4.29 18.54
C ILE A 21 2.42 5.71 18.43
N GLY A 22 3.73 5.83 18.25
CA GLY A 22 4.41 7.12 18.11
C GLY A 22 4.47 7.60 16.66
N GLY A 23 4.70 8.90 16.48
CA GLY A 23 4.88 9.51 15.17
C GLY A 23 3.61 9.53 14.30
N PHE A 24 3.80 9.69 13.00
CA PHE A 24 2.70 9.70 12.03
C PHE A 24 2.27 8.27 11.69
N CYS A 25 0.99 8.01 11.77
CA CYS A 25 0.39 6.72 11.39
C CYS A 25 -0.57 6.91 10.22
N HIS A 26 -0.29 6.28 9.07
CA HIS A 26 -1.02 6.42 7.83
C HIS A 26 -1.84 5.16 7.55
N LEU A 27 -3.18 5.27 7.66
CA LEU A 27 -4.07 4.13 7.46
C LEU A 27 -4.34 3.89 5.96
N TYR A 28 -4.38 2.62 5.56
CA TYR A 28 -4.66 2.19 4.18
C TYR A 28 -6.16 2.02 3.87
N ILE A 29 -7.03 2.39 4.79
CA ILE A 29 -8.47 2.16 4.77
C ILE A 29 -9.14 2.89 3.59
N GLY A 30 -9.87 2.13 2.77
CA GLY A 30 -10.55 2.56 1.56
C GLY A 30 -9.85 2.13 0.26
N GLN A 31 -8.59 1.70 0.34
CA GLN A 31 -7.77 1.34 -0.81
C GLN A 31 -7.49 -0.18 -0.90
N GLU A 32 -8.21 -1.01 -0.14
CA GLU A 32 -7.90 -2.44 0.00
C GLU A 32 -8.01 -3.20 -1.33
N ALA A 33 -8.93 -2.81 -2.22
CA ALA A 33 -9.06 -3.42 -3.53
C ALA A 33 -7.78 -3.27 -4.36
N VAL A 34 -7.07 -2.13 -4.24
CA VAL A 34 -5.83 -1.89 -4.98
C VAL A 34 -4.77 -2.92 -4.61
N VAL A 35 -4.40 -3.01 -3.33
CA VAL A 35 -3.32 -3.92 -2.92
C VAL A 35 -3.68 -5.38 -3.15
N ILE A 36 -4.90 -5.81 -2.84
CA ILE A 36 -5.31 -7.21 -2.99
C ILE A 36 -5.49 -7.59 -4.46
N GLY A 37 -6.07 -6.69 -5.29
CA GLY A 37 -6.22 -6.92 -6.72
C GLY A 37 -4.87 -7.00 -7.44
N ILE A 38 -3.92 -6.11 -7.13
CA ILE A 38 -2.56 -6.20 -7.67
C ILE A 38 -1.86 -7.50 -7.26
N LEU A 39 -2.08 -7.96 -6.02
CA LEU A 39 -1.48 -9.20 -5.53
C LEU A 39 -2.01 -10.45 -6.23
N SER A 40 -3.22 -10.41 -6.79
CA SER A 40 -3.77 -11.56 -7.54
C SER A 40 -2.92 -11.97 -8.75
N SER A 41 -2.12 -11.04 -9.30
CA SER A 41 -1.19 -11.27 -10.40
C SER A 41 0.28 -11.38 -9.97
N ILE A 42 0.55 -11.36 -8.66
CA ILE A 42 1.94 -11.37 -8.17
C ILE A 42 2.55 -12.77 -8.22
N ASN A 43 3.80 -12.85 -8.64
CA ASN A 43 4.65 -14.01 -8.40
C ASN A 43 5.32 -13.84 -7.02
N SER A 44 5.55 -14.92 -6.30
CA SER A 44 6.22 -14.90 -4.99
C SER A 44 7.57 -14.19 -5.01
N GLU A 45 8.27 -14.28 -6.15
CA GLU A 45 9.59 -13.68 -6.36
C GLU A 45 9.56 -12.19 -6.76
N ASP A 46 8.38 -11.65 -7.15
CA ASP A 46 8.25 -10.23 -7.46
C ASP A 46 8.52 -9.38 -6.22
N THR A 47 9.08 -8.21 -6.43
CA THR A 47 9.41 -7.28 -5.37
C THR A 47 8.36 -6.19 -5.25
N VAL A 48 8.11 -5.72 -4.03
CA VAL A 48 7.19 -4.64 -3.73
C VAL A 48 7.91 -3.53 -2.98
N ILE A 49 7.74 -2.31 -3.42
CA ILE A 49 8.20 -1.11 -2.74
C ILE A 49 7.09 -0.06 -2.75
N THR A 50 6.91 0.66 -1.65
CA THR A 50 5.79 1.59 -1.47
C THR A 50 6.20 2.84 -0.71
N ALA A 51 5.31 3.83 -0.67
CA ALA A 51 5.41 4.99 0.18
C ALA A 51 5.06 4.64 1.65
N TYR A 52 4.98 5.64 2.50
CA TYR A 52 4.74 5.53 3.96
C TYR A 52 3.36 4.97 4.38
N ARG A 53 2.43 4.75 3.44
CA ARG A 53 1.11 4.13 3.70
C ARG A 53 1.17 2.63 3.39
N ASP A 54 2.03 1.92 4.06
CA ASP A 54 2.52 0.60 3.70
C ASP A 54 1.86 -0.57 4.44
N HIS A 55 1.01 -0.30 5.45
CA HIS A 55 0.40 -1.34 6.31
C HIS A 55 -0.40 -2.39 5.53
N GLY A 56 -1.16 -1.98 4.51
CA GLY A 56 -1.89 -2.91 3.65
C GLY A 56 -0.96 -3.78 2.84
N HIS A 57 0.08 -3.19 2.29
CA HIS A 57 1.03 -3.86 1.40
C HIS A 57 1.86 -4.91 2.14
N ILE A 58 2.41 -4.58 3.30
CA ILE A 58 3.25 -5.51 4.07
C ILE A 58 2.45 -6.70 4.60
N LEU A 59 1.20 -6.46 5.07
CA LEU A 59 0.30 -7.53 5.50
C LEU A 59 -0.11 -8.42 4.33
N ALA A 60 -0.39 -7.84 3.18
CA ALA A 60 -0.76 -8.55 1.98
C ALA A 60 0.41 -9.36 1.40
N ARG A 61 1.66 -8.98 1.67
CA ARG A 61 2.86 -9.76 1.35
C ARG A 61 3.10 -10.91 2.33
N GLY A 62 2.22 -11.13 3.30
CA GLY A 62 2.26 -12.28 4.21
C GLY A 62 3.16 -12.10 5.44
N VAL A 63 3.53 -10.88 5.78
CA VAL A 63 4.23 -10.61 7.05
C VAL A 63 3.26 -10.81 8.20
N ASP A 64 3.71 -11.50 9.26
CA ASP A 64 2.90 -11.74 10.45
C ASP A 64 2.41 -10.42 11.05
N PRO A 65 1.09 -10.24 11.23
CA PRO A 65 0.52 -9.04 11.85
C PRO A 65 1.07 -8.71 13.23
N LYS A 66 1.58 -9.69 13.97
CA LYS A 66 2.26 -9.48 15.28
C LYS A 66 3.51 -8.64 15.12
N LEU A 67 4.34 -8.94 14.12
CA LEU A 67 5.57 -8.19 13.84
C LEU A 67 5.26 -6.77 13.36
N VAL A 68 4.22 -6.61 12.54
CA VAL A 68 3.75 -5.30 12.05
C VAL A 68 3.25 -4.44 13.22
N MET A 69 2.40 -5.00 14.10
CA MET A 69 1.88 -4.25 15.24
C MET A 69 2.97 -3.92 16.26
N SER A 70 3.90 -4.84 16.50
CA SER A 70 5.06 -4.60 17.36
C SER A 70 5.94 -3.46 16.83
N GLU A 71 6.10 -3.37 15.50
CA GLU A 71 6.79 -2.23 14.88
C GLU A 71 6.06 -0.92 15.11
N LEU A 72 4.75 -0.89 14.90
CA LEU A 72 3.92 0.30 15.14
C LEU A 72 4.01 0.80 16.59
N THR A 73 4.14 -0.13 17.55
CA THR A 73 4.25 0.18 18.98
C THR A 73 5.70 0.34 19.47
N GLY A 74 6.68 0.38 18.55
CA GLY A 74 8.10 0.58 18.85
C GLY A 74 8.70 -0.55 19.70
N ARG A 75 8.32 -1.80 19.45
CA ARG A 75 8.77 -2.96 20.21
C ARG A 75 9.88 -3.70 19.51
N LYS A 76 10.75 -4.36 20.30
CA LYS A 76 11.90 -5.14 19.80
C LYS A 76 11.51 -6.21 18.79
N ASP A 77 10.35 -6.86 18.99
CA ASP A 77 9.83 -7.89 18.10
C ASP A 77 9.16 -7.34 16.84
N GLY A 78 9.26 -6.02 16.60
CA GLY A 78 8.82 -5.40 15.34
C GLY A 78 9.67 -5.84 14.15
N ILE A 79 9.07 -5.80 12.94
CA ILE A 79 9.71 -6.26 11.69
C ILE A 79 11.01 -5.48 11.38
N SER A 80 11.11 -4.24 11.84
CA SER A 80 12.31 -3.38 11.79
C SER A 80 12.88 -3.12 13.19
N LYS A 81 12.69 -4.07 14.13
CA LYS A 81 13.17 -4.02 15.52
C LYS A 81 12.67 -2.81 16.34
N GLY A 82 11.48 -2.29 15.98
CA GLY A 82 10.88 -1.12 16.61
C GLY A 82 11.52 0.23 16.21
N LYS A 83 12.43 0.24 15.22
CA LYS A 83 13.15 1.44 14.77
C LYS A 83 12.44 2.18 13.62
N GLY A 84 11.59 1.49 12.85
CA GLY A 84 10.93 2.03 11.65
C GLY A 84 9.57 2.68 11.93
N GLY A 85 8.87 2.23 12.96
CA GLY A 85 7.51 2.69 13.27
C GLY A 85 6.52 2.41 12.15
N SER A 86 5.58 3.34 11.93
CA SER A 86 4.48 3.19 10.97
C SER A 86 4.90 3.31 9.50
N MET A 87 6.05 3.90 9.18
CA MET A 87 6.38 4.32 7.83
C MET A 87 7.58 3.60 7.21
N HIS A 88 8.34 2.84 8.01
CA HIS A 88 9.60 2.25 7.59
C HIS A 88 9.68 0.77 7.98
N MET A 89 8.78 -0.01 7.40
CA MET A 89 8.74 -1.46 7.59
C MET A 89 9.35 -2.16 6.37
N PHE A 90 10.22 -3.14 6.61
CA PHE A 90 10.93 -3.87 5.56
C PHE A 90 10.91 -5.36 5.85
N SER A 91 10.76 -6.19 4.82
CA SER A 91 10.83 -7.65 4.93
C SER A 91 11.47 -8.26 3.69
N LYS A 92 12.78 -8.47 3.75
CA LYS A 92 13.51 -9.12 2.65
C LYS A 92 12.97 -10.52 2.34
N ALA A 93 12.61 -11.27 3.37
CA ALA A 93 12.04 -12.62 3.22
C ALA A 93 10.73 -12.61 2.41
N ASN A 94 9.89 -11.57 2.61
CA ASN A 94 8.64 -11.39 1.88
C ASN A 94 8.79 -10.54 0.62
N ARG A 95 10.01 -10.22 0.17
CA ARG A 95 10.27 -9.36 -0.99
C ARG A 95 9.61 -7.99 -0.89
N PHE A 96 9.45 -7.49 0.33
CA PHE A 96 8.89 -6.17 0.61
C PHE A 96 10.03 -5.21 0.98
N TYR A 97 10.32 -4.26 0.09
CA TYR A 97 11.45 -3.33 0.18
C TYR A 97 11.03 -1.98 0.78
N GLY A 98 9.97 -1.99 1.54
CA GLY A 98 9.66 -0.98 2.52
C GLY A 98 8.69 0.09 2.13
N GLY A 99 8.28 0.77 3.20
CA GLY A 99 7.65 2.07 3.20
C GLY A 99 8.70 3.17 3.27
N HIS A 100 8.51 4.20 2.47
CA HIS A 100 9.44 5.34 2.38
C HIS A 100 8.74 6.63 2.75
N GLY A 101 9.29 7.37 3.73
CA GLY A 101 8.72 8.63 4.24
C GLY A 101 8.90 9.80 3.26
N ILE A 102 9.97 9.81 2.48
CA ILE A 102 10.23 10.87 1.49
C ILE A 102 9.36 10.62 0.27
N VAL A 103 8.51 11.60 -0.06
CA VAL A 103 7.55 11.50 -1.18
C VAL A 103 8.27 11.26 -2.51
N GLY A 104 7.91 10.19 -3.20
CA GLY A 104 8.48 9.83 -4.50
C GLY A 104 9.81 9.07 -4.45
N ALA A 105 10.52 9.05 -3.31
CA ALA A 105 11.85 8.43 -3.21
C ALA A 105 11.85 6.92 -3.52
N GLN A 106 10.77 6.22 -3.23
CA GLN A 106 10.61 4.80 -3.55
C GLN A 106 10.62 4.50 -5.06
N VAL A 107 10.31 5.50 -5.90
CA VAL A 107 10.18 5.28 -7.35
C VAL A 107 11.52 4.99 -8.01
N PRO A 108 12.57 5.82 -7.88
CA PRO A 108 13.89 5.49 -8.40
C PRO A 108 14.50 4.24 -7.75
N LEU A 109 14.23 3.99 -6.45
CA LEU A 109 14.69 2.76 -5.79
C LEU A 109 14.03 1.52 -6.43
N GLY A 110 12.72 1.58 -6.70
CA GLY A 110 12.01 0.50 -7.37
C GLY A 110 12.49 0.26 -8.80
N VAL A 111 12.86 1.31 -9.52
CA VAL A 111 13.50 1.22 -10.84
C VAL A 111 14.87 0.56 -10.73
N GLY A 112 15.67 0.90 -9.71
CA GLY A 112 16.94 0.24 -9.41
C GLY A 112 16.78 -1.27 -9.12
N ILE A 113 15.70 -1.66 -8.41
CA ILE A 113 15.37 -3.08 -8.21
C ILE A 113 15.02 -3.75 -9.55
N GLY A 114 14.20 -3.09 -10.40
CA GLY A 114 13.89 -3.58 -11.74
C GLY A 114 15.15 -3.73 -12.62
N PHE A 115 16.08 -2.80 -12.51
CA PHE A 115 17.39 -2.90 -13.16
C PHE A 115 18.16 -4.14 -12.67
N ALA A 116 18.21 -4.39 -11.37
CA ALA A 116 18.87 -5.56 -10.80
C ALA A 116 18.23 -6.87 -11.30
N HIS A 117 16.89 -6.93 -11.42
CA HIS A 117 16.20 -8.09 -11.99
C HIS A 117 16.62 -8.34 -13.44
N LYS A 118 16.62 -7.29 -14.27
CA LYS A 118 17.06 -7.40 -15.67
C LYS A 118 18.53 -7.80 -15.77
N TYR A 119 19.42 -7.13 -15.02
CA TYR A 119 20.84 -7.40 -15.04
C TYR A 119 21.19 -8.84 -14.67
N ARG A 120 20.43 -9.42 -13.72
CA ARG A 120 20.59 -10.81 -13.29
C ARG A 120 19.81 -11.82 -14.14
N ASN A 121 19.15 -11.35 -15.19
CA ASN A 121 18.26 -12.16 -16.04
C ASN A 121 17.18 -12.92 -15.22
N GLU A 122 16.62 -12.26 -14.21
CA GLU A 122 15.56 -12.81 -13.37
C GLU A 122 14.18 -12.44 -13.96
N LYS A 123 13.27 -13.44 -14.03
CA LYS A 123 11.88 -13.23 -14.49
C LYS A 123 11.02 -12.68 -13.34
N LYS A 124 11.35 -11.48 -12.85
CA LYS A 124 10.69 -10.81 -11.72
C LYS A 124 10.28 -9.41 -12.12
N ILE A 125 9.20 -8.94 -11.52
CA ILE A 125 8.70 -7.57 -11.72
C ILE A 125 8.90 -6.77 -10.43
N SER A 126 9.43 -5.55 -10.55
CA SER A 126 9.44 -4.57 -9.47
C SER A 126 8.13 -3.80 -9.46
N ARG A 127 7.33 -3.97 -8.43
CA ARG A 127 6.03 -3.29 -8.24
C ARG A 127 6.24 -2.08 -7.34
N VAL A 128 6.03 -0.91 -7.91
CA VAL A 128 6.34 0.39 -7.31
C VAL A 128 5.05 1.16 -7.08
N TYR A 129 4.65 1.27 -5.81
CA TYR A 129 3.47 2.05 -5.44
C TYR A 129 3.83 3.50 -5.14
N LEU A 130 3.01 4.42 -5.60
CA LEU A 130 3.17 5.85 -5.35
C LEU A 130 1.80 6.53 -5.27
N GLY A 131 1.69 7.56 -4.43
CA GLY A 131 0.47 8.36 -4.34
C GLY A 131 0.36 9.40 -5.47
N ASP A 132 -0.84 9.94 -5.64
CA ASP A 132 -1.15 11.03 -6.59
C ASP A 132 -0.23 12.25 -6.40
N GLY A 133 0.02 12.65 -5.17
CA GLY A 133 0.93 13.77 -4.86
C GLY A 133 2.38 13.54 -5.28
N ALA A 134 2.85 12.29 -5.28
CA ALA A 134 4.20 11.93 -5.71
C ALA A 134 4.43 12.15 -7.21
N MET A 135 3.36 12.08 -8.01
CA MET A 135 3.41 12.26 -9.46
C MET A 135 3.85 13.66 -9.92
N SER A 136 3.97 14.61 -9.01
CA SER A 136 4.51 15.96 -9.31
C SER A 136 5.98 16.12 -8.90
N ASN A 137 6.64 15.05 -8.44
CA ASN A 137 8.03 15.07 -8.01
C ASN A 137 8.96 14.77 -9.21
N GLY A 138 10.01 15.61 -9.40
CA GLY A 138 10.94 15.48 -10.54
C GLY A 138 11.62 14.12 -10.64
N GLN A 139 12.04 13.53 -9.52
CA GLN A 139 12.69 12.21 -9.50
C GLN A 139 11.78 11.07 -10.04
N VAL A 140 10.47 11.25 -10.04
CA VAL A 140 9.52 10.27 -10.63
C VAL A 140 9.67 10.27 -12.14
N PHE A 141 9.79 11.43 -12.78
CA PHE A 141 9.99 11.55 -14.23
C PHE A 141 11.37 11.05 -14.65
N GLU A 142 12.40 11.30 -13.86
CA GLU A 142 13.74 10.72 -14.08
C GLU A 142 13.67 9.18 -14.04
N ALA A 143 12.95 8.63 -13.06
CA ALA A 143 12.75 7.20 -12.91
C ALA A 143 11.97 6.60 -14.09
N PHE A 144 10.95 7.28 -14.61
CA PHE A 144 10.22 6.86 -15.80
C PHE A 144 11.14 6.82 -17.03
N ASN A 145 11.95 7.86 -17.22
CA ASN A 145 12.93 7.90 -18.30
C ASN A 145 13.89 6.70 -18.24
N LEU A 146 14.47 6.42 -17.07
CA LEU A 146 15.42 5.30 -16.91
C LEU A 146 14.73 3.95 -17.11
N ALA A 147 13.53 3.78 -16.55
CA ALA A 147 12.77 2.54 -16.68
C ALA A 147 12.45 2.22 -18.14
N SER A 148 12.05 3.24 -18.92
CA SER A 148 11.74 3.09 -20.33
C SER A 148 13.00 2.90 -21.18
N LEU A 149 14.01 3.75 -21.01
CA LEU A 149 15.27 3.71 -21.76
C LEU A 149 15.96 2.35 -21.64
N TRP A 150 15.95 1.79 -20.44
CA TRP A 150 16.58 0.50 -20.17
C TRP A 150 15.60 -0.68 -20.27
N GLU A 151 14.34 -0.45 -20.67
CA GLU A 151 13.33 -1.49 -20.84
C GLU A 151 13.23 -2.39 -19.61
N LEU A 152 13.00 -1.79 -18.44
CA LEU A 152 13.03 -2.48 -17.15
C LEU A 152 11.67 -3.13 -16.82
N PRO A 153 11.67 -4.30 -16.15
CA PRO A 153 10.46 -4.97 -15.71
C PRO A 153 9.88 -4.29 -14.46
N VAL A 154 9.29 -3.12 -14.65
CA VAL A 154 8.71 -2.30 -13.58
C VAL A 154 7.23 -2.07 -13.82
N LEU A 155 6.41 -2.34 -12.80
CA LEU A 155 5.01 -1.95 -12.76
C LEU A 155 4.86 -0.77 -11.79
N PHE A 156 4.52 0.40 -12.32
CA PHE A 156 4.17 1.57 -11.53
C PHE A 156 2.68 1.54 -11.20
N ILE A 157 2.32 1.73 -9.92
CA ILE A 157 0.94 1.71 -9.43
C ILE A 157 0.69 3.05 -8.73
N ILE A 158 -0.10 3.93 -9.37
CA ILE A 158 -0.51 5.20 -8.78
C ILE A 158 -1.75 4.97 -7.91
N GLU A 159 -1.63 5.17 -6.62
CA GLU A 159 -2.78 5.19 -5.71
C GLU A 159 -3.38 6.60 -5.66
N ASN A 160 -4.19 6.91 -6.69
CA ASN A 160 -4.88 8.21 -6.79
C ASN A 160 -6.05 8.26 -5.82
N ASN A 161 -5.75 8.62 -4.57
CA ASN A 161 -6.77 8.75 -3.51
C ASN A 161 -7.33 10.18 -3.38
N LYS A 162 -7.16 11.00 -4.42
CA LYS A 162 -7.69 12.35 -4.65
C LYS A 162 -7.03 13.48 -3.87
N TYR A 163 -6.21 13.19 -2.86
CA TYR A 163 -5.65 14.22 -1.99
C TYR A 163 -4.19 13.95 -1.61
N GLY A 164 -3.27 14.76 -2.09
CA GLY A 164 -1.92 14.87 -1.55
C GLY A 164 -1.95 15.66 -0.23
N MET A 165 -1.85 15.00 0.91
CA MET A 165 -2.21 15.54 2.22
C MET A 165 -3.64 16.12 2.23
N GLY A 166 -3.81 17.42 2.32
CA GLY A 166 -5.08 18.15 2.24
C GLY A 166 -5.31 18.86 0.91
N THR A 167 -4.41 18.73 -0.07
CA THR A 167 -4.54 19.39 -1.37
C THR A 167 -5.15 18.42 -2.38
N SER A 168 -6.28 18.81 -2.94
CA SER A 168 -6.93 17.98 -3.98
C SER A 168 -6.09 17.95 -5.25
N ILE A 169 -6.22 16.85 -6.00
CA ILE A 169 -5.51 16.66 -7.26
C ILE A 169 -5.80 17.77 -8.27
N GLY A 170 -7.05 18.24 -8.35
CA GLY A 170 -7.44 19.34 -9.24
C GLY A 170 -6.77 20.69 -8.93
N ARG A 171 -6.16 20.84 -7.73
CA ARG A 171 -5.39 22.01 -7.32
C ARG A 171 -3.89 21.85 -7.45
N SER A 172 -3.40 20.62 -7.55
CA SER A 172 -1.97 20.29 -7.50
C SER A 172 -1.42 19.70 -8.78
N ALA A 173 -2.29 19.19 -9.67
CA ALA A 173 -1.89 18.50 -10.88
C ALA A 173 -2.48 19.20 -12.11
N ALA A 174 -1.64 19.67 -13.01
CA ALA A 174 -2.05 20.16 -14.32
C ALA A 174 -2.16 18.99 -15.31
N GLY A 175 -3.03 19.13 -16.31
CA GLY A 175 -3.20 18.15 -17.38
C GLY A 175 -4.28 17.11 -17.09
N GLY A 176 -4.27 16.03 -17.90
CA GLY A 176 -5.25 14.95 -17.85
C GLY A 176 -5.01 13.94 -16.72
N GLU A 177 -5.19 12.67 -17.04
CA GLU A 177 -5.00 11.58 -16.09
C GLU A 177 -3.52 11.43 -15.71
N LEU A 178 -3.24 10.98 -14.47
CA LEU A 178 -1.86 10.95 -13.99
C LEU A 178 -1.00 9.94 -14.74
N TYR A 179 -1.55 8.80 -15.14
CA TYR A 179 -0.79 7.78 -15.90
C TYR A 179 -0.30 8.32 -17.25
N GLU A 180 -1.02 9.26 -17.86
CA GLU A 180 -0.66 9.87 -19.15
C GLU A 180 0.68 10.60 -19.09
N ARG A 181 1.10 11.06 -17.92
CA ARG A 181 2.41 11.70 -17.72
C ARG A 181 3.58 10.75 -18.01
N ALA A 182 3.38 9.44 -17.89
CA ALA A 182 4.38 8.45 -18.21
C ALA A 182 4.43 8.12 -19.72
N THR A 183 3.36 8.43 -20.47
CA THR A 183 3.29 8.11 -21.91
C THR A 183 4.31 8.89 -22.73
N VAL A 184 4.71 10.09 -22.29
CA VAL A 184 5.77 10.88 -22.94
C VAL A 184 7.14 10.19 -22.92
N PHE A 185 7.32 9.23 -22.02
CA PHE A 185 8.50 8.37 -21.95
C PHE A 185 8.29 7.01 -22.65
N GLY A 186 7.16 6.84 -23.37
CA GLY A 186 6.82 5.60 -24.06
C GLY A 186 6.33 4.48 -23.11
N ILE A 187 5.98 4.79 -21.85
CA ILE A 187 5.42 3.83 -20.91
C ILE A 187 3.93 3.68 -21.18
N LYS A 188 3.50 2.46 -21.53
CA LYS A 188 2.09 2.13 -21.70
C LYS A 188 1.37 2.10 -20.34
N GLY A 189 0.14 2.58 -20.31
CA GLY A 189 -0.65 2.58 -19.06
C GLY A 189 -2.13 2.68 -19.27
N GLU A 190 -2.86 2.58 -18.17
CA GLU A 190 -4.31 2.70 -18.10
C GLU A 190 -4.76 3.28 -16.75
N LYS A 191 -5.99 3.84 -16.72
CA LYS A 191 -6.68 4.20 -15.49
C LYS A 191 -7.74 3.15 -15.18
N VAL A 192 -7.88 2.79 -13.90
CA VAL A 192 -8.74 1.71 -13.42
C VAL A 192 -9.53 2.17 -12.21
N ASP A 193 -10.76 1.72 -12.08
CA ASP A 193 -11.53 1.85 -10.83
C ASP A 193 -10.85 1.02 -9.72
N GLY A 194 -10.08 1.70 -8.89
CA GLY A 194 -9.35 1.12 -7.75
C GLY A 194 -10.21 0.77 -6.55
N MET A 195 -11.53 1.04 -6.60
CA MET A 195 -12.49 0.59 -5.59
C MET A 195 -13.03 -0.81 -5.90
N ASN A 196 -12.89 -1.29 -7.14
CA ASN A 196 -13.37 -2.59 -7.59
C ASN A 196 -12.20 -3.60 -7.70
N PHE A 197 -12.23 -4.64 -6.88
CA PHE A 197 -11.21 -5.69 -6.85
C PHE A 197 -11.00 -6.37 -8.22
N PHE A 198 -12.09 -6.67 -8.94
CA PHE A 198 -12.00 -7.41 -10.21
C PHE A 198 -11.35 -6.56 -11.30
N ASN A 199 -11.73 -5.28 -11.39
CA ASN A 199 -11.11 -4.34 -12.34
C ASN A 199 -9.61 -4.19 -12.07
N VAL A 200 -9.21 -4.09 -10.80
CA VAL A 200 -7.80 -4.02 -10.41
C VAL A 200 -7.07 -5.32 -10.74
N SER A 201 -7.68 -6.48 -10.43
CA SER A 201 -7.07 -7.79 -10.69
C SER A 201 -6.85 -8.04 -12.19
N GLU A 202 -7.84 -7.77 -13.02
CA GLU A 202 -7.74 -7.91 -14.48
C GLU A 202 -6.67 -6.98 -15.08
N SER A 203 -6.63 -5.71 -14.63
CA SER A 203 -5.60 -4.78 -15.06
C SER A 203 -4.20 -5.23 -14.64
N ALA A 204 -4.07 -5.75 -13.43
CA ALA A 204 -2.80 -6.26 -12.92
C ALA A 204 -2.28 -7.47 -13.74
N ILE A 205 -3.19 -8.34 -14.19
CA ILE A 205 -2.85 -9.47 -15.06
C ILE A 205 -2.40 -8.96 -16.44
N ARG A 206 -3.18 -8.06 -17.06
CA ARG A 206 -2.80 -7.45 -18.36
C ARG A 206 -1.44 -6.73 -18.30
N ALA A 207 -1.19 -5.98 -17.23
CA ALA A 207 0.08 -5.29 -17.03
C ALA A 207 1.25 -6.28 -16.90
N ARG A 208 1.05 -7.36 -16.14
CA ARG A 208 2.05 -8.43 -15.99
C ARG A 208 2.38 -9.07 -17.33
N GLU A 209 1.37 -9.51 -18.08
CA GLU A 209 1.54 -10.12 -19.41
C GLU A 209 2.27 -9.18 -20.37
N TYR A 210 1.93 -7.88 -20.33
CA TYR A 210 2.61 -6.89 -21.14
C TYR A 210 4.10 -6.77 -20.80
N ILE A 211 4.44 -6.68 -19.50
CA ILE A 211 5.82 -6.55 -19.04
C ILE A 211 6.62 -7.81 -19.39
N GLU A 212 6.06 -8.99 -19.16
CA GLU A 212 6.71 -10.28 -19.47
C GLU A 212 6.96 -10.45 -20.96
N LYS A 213 6.00 -10.07 -21.80
CA LYS A 213 6.07 -10.21 -23.25
C LYS A 213 7.02 -9.19 -23.90
N ASN A 214 7.03 -7.95 -23.42
CA ASN A 214 7.70 -6.83 -24.09
C ASN A 214 9.00 -6.42 -23.40
N SER A 215 9.27 -6.91 -22.18
CA SER A 215 10.35 -6.43 -21.31
C SER A 215 10.35 -4.91 -21.12
N LYS A 216 9.17 -4.28 -21.00
CA LYS A 216 8.97 -2.83 -20.88
C LYS A 216 8.17 -2.49 -19.63
N PRO A 217 8.38 -1.31 -19.02
CA PRO A 217 7.59 -0.88 -17.90
C PRO A 217 6.12 -0.65 -18.28
N TYR A 218 5.26 -0.74 -17.28
CA TYR A 218 3.84 -0.43 -17.39
C TYR A 218 3.38 0.43 -16.21
N ILE A 219 2.34 1.25 -16.40
CA ILE A 219 1.80 2.10 -15.34
C ILE A 219 0.28 1.94 -15.23
N ILE A 220 -0.23 1.85 -14.01
CA ILE A 220 -1.67 1.82 -13.74
C ILE A 220 -2.01 2.94 -12.76
N GLU A 221 -2.98 3.77 -13.12
CA GLU A 221 -3.59 4.72 -12.20
C GLU A 221 -4.84 4.11 -11.58
N MET A 222 -4.77 3.86 -10.27
CA MET A 222 -5.87 3.35 -9.48
C MET A 222 -6.72 4.51 -8.96
N ASP A 223 -7.93 4.70 -9.50
CA ASP A 223 -8.90 5.66 -9.00
C ASP A 223 -9.50 5.13 -7.70
N THR A 224 -8.99 5.59 -6.56
CA THR A 224 -9.34 5.06 -5.24
C THR A 224 -9.63 6.18 -4.24
N TYR A 225 -9.95 5.84 -3.00
CA TYR A 225 -10.26 6.82 -1.98
C TYR A 225 -9.83 6.36 -0.59
N ARG A 226 -9.21 7.26 0.20
CA ARG A 226 -8.93 7.00 1.61
C ARG A 226 -10.08 7.51 2.49
N PHE A 227 -10.64 6.67 3.34
CA PHE A 227 -11.80 7.06 4.19
C PHE A 227 -11.41 7.87 5.43
N ARG A 228 -10.14 7.86 5.81
CA ARG A 228 -9.60 8.66 6.92
C ARG A 228 -8.80 9.85 6.40
N GLY A 229 -8.43 10.77 7.27
CA GLY A 229 -7.49 11.84 6.97
C GLY A 229 -6.16 11.33 6.42
N HIS A 230 -5.25 12.22 6.12
CA HIS A 230 -3.94 11.85 5.59
C HIS A 230 -3.17 10.94 6.56
N SER A 231 -3.17 11.28 7.83
CA SER A 231 -2.67 10.49 8.95
C SER A 231 -3.71 10.40 10.07
N MET A 232 -3.41 9.69 11.13
CA MET A 232 -4.29 9.60 12.30
C MET A 232 -4.51 10.94 13.01
N SER A 233 -3.54 11.84 12.94
CA SER A 233 -3.63 13.20 13.50
C SER A 233 -4.37 14.19 12.60
N ASP A 234 -4.66 13.81 11.33
CA ASP A 234 -5.34 14.69 10.39
C ASP A 234 -6.88 14.59 10.53
N PRO A 235 -7.56 15.70 10.95
CA PRO A 235 -9.02 15.72 11.09
C PRO A 235 -9.78 15.67 9.75
N GLY A 236 -9.09 15.87 8.61
CA GLY A 236 -9.69 15.80 7.27
C GLY A 236 -10.65 16.93 6.93
N LEU A 237 -10.44 18.14 7.46
CA LEU A 237 -11.33 19.29 7.27
C LEU A 237 -11.38 19.85 5.85
N TYR A 238 -10.50 19.41 4.96
CA TYR A 238 -10.41 19.82 3.56
C TYR A 238 -11.42 19.12 2.63
N ARG A 239 -12.24 18.21 3.16
CA ARG A 239 -13.29 17.49 2.43
C ARG A 239 -14.57 17.40 3.26
N THR A 240 -15.72 17.35 2.57
CA THR A 240 -17.01 17.32 3.24
C THR A 240 -17.33 15.93 3.80
N LYS A 241 -18.20 15.88 4.81
CA LYS A 241 -18.72 14.61 5.32
C LYS A 241 -19.54 13.86 4.26
N ASP A 242 -20.25 14.60 3.41
CA ASP A 242 -21.09 14.02 2.34
C ASP A 242 -20.22 13.35 1.27
N GLU A 243 -19.10 13.97 0.87
CA GLU A 243 -18.10 13.36 -0.02
C GLU A 243 -17.62 12.01 0.55
N VAL A 244 -17.19 12.02 1.81
CA VAL A 244 -16.69 10.80 2.46
C VAL A 244 -17.78 9.72 2.58
N ASN A 245 -19.01 10.12 2.88
CA ASN A 245 -20.13 9.17 3.03
C ASN A 245 -20.49 8.56 1.67
N LYS A 246 -20.57 9.36 0.61
CA LYS A 246 -20.78 8.88 -0.76
C LYS A 246 -19.73 7.86 -1.19
N MET A 247 -18.45 8.10 -0.88
CA MET A 247 -17.38 7.16 -1.19
C MET A 247 -17.45 5.87 -0.36
N LYS A 248 -18.07 5.91 0.83
CA LYS A 248 -18.30 4.70 1.63
C LYS A 248 -19.42 3.81 1.10
N GLU A 249 -20.29 4.32 0.24
CA GLU A 249 -21.33 3.51 -0.43
C GLU A 249 -20.70 2.48 -1.38
N ILE A 250 -19.55 2.83 -1.96
CA ILE A 250 -18.74 1.97 -2.82
C ILE A 250 -17.54 1.37 -2.08
N ASP A 251 -17.69 1.04 -0.79
CA ASP A 251 -16.61 0.45 0.02
C ASP A 251 -16.18 -0.91 -0.56
N PRO A 252 -14.90 -1.07 -0.96
CA PRO A 252 -14.42 -2.29 -1.64
C PRO A 252 -14.61 -3.57 -0.81
N VAL A 253 -14.59 -3.47 0.52
CA VAL A 253 -14.82 -4.63 1.41
C VAL A 253 -16.29 -5.01 1.44
N LEU A 254 -17.19 -4.03 1.42
CA LEU A 254 -18.64 -4.29 1.36
C LEU A 254 -19.04 -4.83 -0.02
N MET A 255 -18.55 -4.23 -1.09
CA MET A 255 -18.79 -4.70 -2.46
C MET A 255 -18.33 -6.15 -2.64
N MET A 256 -17.13 -6.49 -2.17
CA MET A 256 -16.64 -7.86 -2.22
C MET A 256 -17.53 -8.83 -1.41
N LYS A 257 -17.98 -8.42 -0.22
CA LYS A 257 -18.89 -9.23 0.58
C LYS A 257 -20.21 -9.51 -0.16
N GLU A 258 -20.78 -8.48 -0.76
CA GLU A 258 -22.01 -8.61 -1.56
C GLU A 258 -21.81 -9.52 -2.78
N THR A 259 -20.71 -9.36 -3.50
CA THR A 259 -20.37 -10.24 -4.62
C THR A 259 -20.20 -11.69 -4.19
N LEU A 260 -19.50 -11.96 -3.08
CA LEU A 260 -19.36 -13.33 -2.56
C LEU A 260 -20.70 -13.97 -2.19
N LEU A 261 -21.61 -13.22 -1.59
CA LEU A 261 -22.94 -13.71 -1.22
C LEU A 261 -23.85 -13.90 -2.44
N ASN A 262 -23.90 -12.90 -3.33
CA ASN A 262 -24.90 -12.82 -4.39
C ASN A 262 -24.48 -13.57 -5.66
N ASP A 263 -23.21 -13.45 -6.07
CA ASP A 263 -22.72 -14.01 -7.34
C ASP A 263 -22.08 -15.38 -7.12
N TYR A 264 -21.21 -15.49 -6.11
CA TYR A 264 -20.51 -16.74 -5.80
C TYR A 264 -21.29 -17.66 -4.85
N LYS A 265 -22.44 -17.22 -4.32
CA LYS A 265 -23.31 -18.01 -3.42
C LYS A 265 -22.59 -18.56 -2.19
N ILE A 266 -21.57 -17.86 -1.72
CA ILE A 266 -20.88 -18.22 -0.47
C ILE A 266 -21.83 -18.06 0.70
N GLN A 267 -21.87 -19.05 1.60
CA GLN A 267 -22.72 -19.01 2.78
C GLN A 267 -22.34 -17.85 3.70
N GLU A 268 -23.35 -17.14 4.22
CA GLU A 268 -23.13 -16.00 5.11
C GLU A 268 -22.33 -16.39 6.36
N ASP A 269 -22.52 -17.62 6.86
CA ASP A 269 -21.81 -18.11 8.03
C ASP A 269 -20.29 -18.26 7.76
N THR A 270 -19.89 -18.69 6.57
CA THR A 270 -18.46 -18.69 6.16
C THR A 270 -17.84 -17.30 6.28
N ILE A 271 -18.57 -16.27 5.86
CA ILE A 271 -18.09 -14.88 5.98
C ILE A 271 -18.02 -14.45 7.45
N LYS A 272 -19.01 -14.83 8.27
CA LYS A 272 -19.02 -14.57 9.72
C LYS A 272 -17.86 -15.25 10.42
N ASP A 273 -17.54 -16.49 10.05
CA ASP A 273 -16.42 -17.26 10.61
C ASP A 273 -15.09 -16.57 10.30
N ILE A 274 -14.84 -16.18 9.03
CA ILE A 274 -13.68 -15.39 8.64
C ILE A 274 -13.63 -14.09 9.47
N GLU A 275 -14.77 -13.42 9.66
CA GLU A 275 -14.84 -12.21 10.48
C GLU A 275 -14.53 -12.45 11.96
N SER A 276 -14.94 -13.56 12.50
CA SER A 276 -14.68 -13.97 13.87
C SER A 276 -13.20 -14.26 14.08
N ASP A 277 -12.59 -15.04 13.18
CA ASP A 277 -11.20 -15.44 13.25
C ASP A 277 -10.26 -14.22 13.18
N ILE A 278 -10.52 -13.27 12.28
CA ILE A 278 -9.72 -12.05 12.24
C ILE A 278 -9.90 -11.20 13.50
N LYS A 279 -11.12 -11.15 14.09
CA LYS A 279 -11.31 -10.44 15.36
C LYS A 279 -10.48 -11.05 16.49
N LYS A 280 -10.40 -12.38 16.53
CA LYS A 280 -9.57 -13.12 17.48
C LYS A 280 -8.09 -12.81 17.20
N GLN A 281 -7.66 -12.98 15.97
CA GLN A 281 -6.27 -12.69 15.56
C GLN A 281 -5.83 -11.27 15.94
N ILE A 282 -6.69 -10.25 15.73
CA ILE A 282 -6.36 -8.86 16.05
C ILE A 282 -6.18 -8.64 17.55
N LYS A 283 -6.99 -9.31 18.41
CA LYS A 283 -6.80 -9.26 19.87
C LYS A 283 -5.49 -9.90 20.30
N ASP A 284 -5.15 -11.04 19.69
CA ASP A 284 -3.89 -11.73 19.96
C ASP A 284 -2.68 -10.90 19.51
N VAL A 285 -2.78 -10.24 18.37
CA VAL A 285 -1.78 -9.30 17.84
C VAL A 285 -1.59 -8.10 18.76
N GLU A 286 -2.68 -7.49 19.25
CA GLU A 286 -2.63 -6.38 20.21
C GLU A 286 -1.92 -6.80 21.49
N LYS A 287 -2.36 -7.92 22.06
CA LYS A 287 -1.78 -8.46 23.29
C LYS A 287 -0.28 -8.72 23.11
N PHE A 288 0.11 -9.46 22.07
CA PHE A 288 1.50 -9.76 21.76
C PHE A 288 2.35 -8.49 21.66
N SER A 289 1.88 -7.48 20.91
CA SER A 289 2.64 -6.24 20.72
C SER A 289 2.84 -5.45 22.03
N LEU A 290 1.87 -5.45 22.92
CA LEU A 290 1.96 -4.76 24.21
C LEU A 290 2.83 -5.49 25.23
N GLU A 291 2.88 -6.82 25.15
CA GLU A 291 3.72 -7.68 26.01
C GLU A 291 5.17 -7.78 25.48
N SER A 292 5.42 -7.49 24.22
CA SER A 292 6.76 -7.48 23.63
C SER A 292 7.66 -6.42 24.27
N PRO A 293 8.96 -6.75 24.53
CA PRO A 293 9.88 -5.83 25.20
C PRO A 293 10.20 -4.59 24.33
N LEU A 294 10.63 -3.53 25.00
CA LEU A 294 11.24 -2.39 24.31
C LEU A 294 12.62 -2.76 23.77
N PRO A 295 13.08 -2.12 22.70
CA PRO A 295 14.46 -2.25 22.24
C PRO A 295 15.46 -1.89 23.36
N ASP A 296 16.60 -2.57 23.39
CA ASP A 296 17.69 -2.24 24.32
C ASP A 296 18.29 -0.86 23.94
N LEU A 297 18.68 -0.05 24.93
CA LEU A 297 19.33 1.23 24.67
C LEU A 297 20.59 1.13 23.81
N LYS A 298 21.29 0.00 23.88
CA LYS A 298 22.46 -0.30 23.04
C LYS A 298 22.11 -0.35 21.55
N GLU A 299 20.86 -0.66 21.20
CA GLU A 299 20.38 -0.70 19.81
C GLU A 299 20.45 0.68 19.10
N LEU A 300 20.58 1.79 19.86
CA LEU A 300 20.81 3.12 19.32
C LEU A 300 22.13 3.24 18.54
N TYR A 301 23.10 2.39 18.88
CA TYR A 301 24.47 2.44 18.33
C TYR A 301 24.76 1.26 17.40
N THR A 302 23.79 0.37 17.15
CA THR A 302 23.93 -0.77 16.25
C THR A 302 23.40 -0.42 14.85
N GLU A 303 23.95 -1.06 13.83
CA GLU A 303 23.50 -0.95 12.44
C GLU A 303 23.56 0.51 11.89
N VAL A 304 24.43 1.36 12.44
CA VAL A 304 24.67 2.73 11.97
C VAL A 304 25.71 2.74 10.87
N TYR A 305 26.73 1.91 11.03
CA TYR A 305 27.79 1.66 10.02
C TYR A 305 28.01 0.16 9.88
N LEU A 306 28.39 -0.28 8.70
CA LEU A 306 28.84 -1.65 8.42
C LEU A 306 30.27 -1.86 8.89
#